data_44ee57330864aca4ca0fc15adb6c152f
#
_entry.id   44ee57330864aca4ca0fc15adb6c152f
#
_cell.length_a   1.000
_cell.length_b   1.000
_cell.length_c   1.000
_cell.angle_alpha   90.00
_cell.angle_beta   90.00
_cell.angle_gamma   90.00
#
_symmetry.space_group_name_H-M   'P 1'
#
loop_
_entity.id
_entity.type
_entity.pdbx_description
1 polymer ?
#
loop_
_entity_poly.entity_id
_entity_poly.type
_entity_poly.pdbx_seq_one_letter_code
_entity_poly.pdbx_strand_id
1 'polypeptide(L)'
;FDPLGMEDTYFVLDSSKVQKTSSVFGVGINGLVLDGNPIQPIGKVKSGPNAIDWKIGAVLPAAFLTRQPTWYSGGGGLISSANDYARYLSMIAGRGTVDGTRVLTDSSANMQIDSLVDLDFEMMREAFGDAYDFITFGGGFGIKREPDNPAVTDYIFWGGLFNTFFWFDPTDNSIGVFLTSHLPATFNLSDDIEEMVDDARK
;
A
#
# COMPACT_ATOMS: atom_id res chain seq x y z
N PHE A 1 -9.82 -7.51 -12.72
CA PHE A 1 -8.44 -7.36 -13.24
C PHE A 1 -8.42 -7.47 -14.77
N ASP A 2 -9.09 -8.46 -15.37
CA ASP A 2 -9.08 -8.70 -16.83
C ASP A 2 -9.47 -7.46 -17.66
N PRO A 3 -10.53 -6.69 -17.34
CA PRO A 3 -10.88 -5.50 -18.12
C PRO A 3 -9.81 -4.40 -18.07
N LEU A 4 -8.96 -4.42 -17.04
CA LEU A 4 -7.85 -3.48 -16.87
C LEU A 4 -6.54 -4.00 -17.49
N GLY A 5 -6.49 -5.24 -17.98
CA GLY A 5 -5.25 -5.87 -18.43
C GLY A 5 -4.21 -6.06 -17.31
N MET A 6 -4.68 -6.27 -16.09
CA MET A 6 -3.83 -6.51 -14.91
C MET A 6 -3.45 -7.99 -14.86
N GLU A 7 -2.48 -8.36 -15.69
CA GLU A 7 -2.10 -9.77 -15.90
C GLU A 7 -1.15 -10.33 -14.83
N ASP A 8 -0.59 -9.47 -14.00
CA ASP A 8 0.32 -9.84 -12.93
C ASP A 8 -0.26 -9.53 -11.53
N THR A 9 -1.60 -9.62 -11.40
CA THR A 9 -2.33 -9.40 -10.15
C THR A 9 -3.12 -10.65 -9.75
N TYR A 10 -2.81 -11.20 -8.57
CA TYR A 10 -3.32 -12.50 -8.12
C TYR A 10 -3.56 -12.55 -6.62
N PHE A 11 -4.54 -13.34 -6.17
CA PHE A 11 -4.61 -13.85 -4.80
C PHE A 11 -3.85 -15.17 -4.61
N VAL A 12 -3.73 -15.93 -5.69
CA VAL A 12 -3.00 -17.18 -5.72
C VAL A 12 -2.07 -17.16 -6.92
N LEU A 13 -0.80 -17.20 -6.67
CA LEU A 13 0.20 -17.17 -7.72
C LEU A 13 0.34 -18.57 -8.33
N ASP A 14 0.34 -18.65 -9.66
CA ASP A 14 0.72 -19.85 -10.35
C ASP A 14 2.20 -20.20 -10.05
N SER A 15 2.49 -21.46 -9.80
CA SER A 15 3.84 -21.91 -9.44
C SER A 15 4.90 -21.55 -10.50
N SER A 16 4.52 -21.47 -11.76
CA SER A 16 5.41 -21.03 -12.86
C SER A 16 5.79 -19.54 -12.78
N LYS A 17 5.01 -18.74 -12.07
CA LYS A 17 5.22 -17.30 -11.91
C LYS A 17 5.97 -16.92 -10.62
N VAL A 18 6.21 -17.86 -9.72
CA VAL A 18 6.89 -17.61 -8.43
C VAL A 18 8.27 -16.96 -8.64
N GLN A 19 8.99 -17.34 -9.68
CA GLN A 19 10.30 -16.77 -9.98
C GLN A 19 10.26 -15.29 -10.42
N LYS A 20 9.08 -14.77 -10.78
CA LYS A 20 8.89 -13.35 -11.10
C LYS A 20 8.61 -12.50 -9.87
N THR A 21 8.32 -13.11 -8.72
CA THR A 21 8.07 -12.37 -7.49
C THR A 21 9.37 -11.98 -6.81
N SER A 22 9.35 -10.80 -6.20
CA SER A 22 10.43 -10.35 -5.36
C SER A 22 10.53 -11.24 -4.11
N SER A 23 11.75 -11.53 -3.68
CA SER A 23 11.98 -12.18 -2.39
C SER A 23 11.57 -11.25 -1.26
N VAL A 24 10.93 -11.82 -0.23
CA VAL A 24 10.57 -11.04 0.95
C VAL A 24 11.76 -10.94 1.88
N PHE A 25 12.16 -9.71 2.17
CA PHE A 25 13.20 -9.41 3.16
C PHE A 25 12.53 -8.98 4.46
N GLY A 26 13.09 -9.39 5.59
CA GLY A 26 12.56 -8.99 6.87
C GLY A 26 13.65 -8.85 7.91
N VAL A 27 13.50 -7.88 8.81
CA VAL A 27 14.28 -7.77 10.03
C VAL A 27 13.48 -8.41 11.15
N GLY A 28 13.77 -9.65 11.44
CA GLY A 28 13.18 -10.36 12.58
C GLY A 28 13.85 -10.00 13.90
N ILE A 29 13.33 -10.54 15.00
CA ILE A 29 13.94 -10.40 16.34
C ILE A 29 15.40 -10.88 16.35
N ASN A 30 15.77 -11.72 15.41
CA ASN A 30 17.07 -12.34 15.29
C ASN A 30 17.84 -11.97 14.01
N GLY A 31 17.42 -10.93 13.29
CA GLY A 31 18.17 -10.44 12.12
C GLY A 31 17.44 -10.52 10.79
N LEU A 32 18.17 -10.19 9.76
CA LEU A 32 17.68 -10.18 8.39
C LEU A 32 17.41 -11.60 7.92
N VAL A 33 16.25 -11.81 7.31
CA VAL A 33 15.87 -13.12 6.76
C VAL A 33 15.74 -12.97 5.25
N LEU A 34 16.41 -13.82 4.50
CA LEU A 34 16.29 -13.89 3.06
C LEU A 34 15.59 -15.20 2.70
N ASP A 35 14.42 -15.08 2.09
CA ASP A 35 13.69 -16.21 1.48
C ASP A 35 13.53 -17.42 2.39
N GLY A 36 13.22 -17.18 3.67
CA GLY A 36 13.05 -18.23 4.69
C GLY A 36 14.33 -18.69 5.39
N ASN A 37 15.49 -18.22 4.97
CA ASN A 37 16.77 -18.55 5.60
C ASN A 37 17.22 -17.44 6.55
N PRO A 38 17.40 -17.68 7.85
CA PRO A 38 17.90 -16.66 8.77
C PRO A 38 19.33 -16.28 8.39
N ILE A 39 19.51 -15.02 8.03
CA ILE A 39 20.82 -14.39 7.93
C ILE A 39 21.12 -13.81 9.30
N GLN A 40 22.18 -14.28 9.95
CA GLN A 40 22.69 -13.96 11.29
C GLN A 40 22.03 -12.77 12.05
N PRO A 41 21.69 -12.90 13.33
CA PRO A 41 20.94 -11.90 14.09
C PRO A 41 21.71 -10.57 14.21
N ILE A 42 21.07 -9.47 13.77
CA ILE A 42 21.60 -8.09 13.91
C ILE A 42 20.90 -7.36 15.06
N GLY A 43 20.58 -8.05 16.15
CA GLY A 43 20.02 -7.44 17.35
C GLY A 43 18.50 -7.17 17.30
N LYS A 44 17.97 -6.63 18.41
CA LYS A 44 16.55 -6.32 18.56
C LYS A 44 16.23 -4.96 17.94
N VAL A 45 15.38 -4.91 16.94
CA VAL A 45 14.79 -3.66 16.46
C VAL A 45 13.53 -3.37 17.27
N LYS A 46 13.58 -2.31 18.09
CA LYS A 46 12.38 -1.74 18.71
C LYS A 46 11.94 -0.56 17.86
N SER A 47 10.78 -0.63 17.25
CA SER A 47 10.17 0.50 16.59
C SER A 47 9.06 1.07 17.48
N GLY A 48 9.24 2.31 17.95
CA GLY A 48 8.22 3.15 18.57
C GLY A 48 7.64 2.71 19.92
N PRO A 49 6.81 3.55 20.56
CA PRO A 49 6.25 3.29 21.90
C PRO A 49 5.22 2.15 21.93
N ASN A 50 4.69 1.75 20.79
CA ASN A 50 3.74 0.64 20.63
C ASN A 50 4.33 -0.56 19.89
N ALA A 51 5.65 -0.75 19.95
CA ALA A 51 6.33 -1.83 19.26
C ALA A 51 5.73 -3.19 19.61
N ILE A 52 5.01 -3.77 18.69
CA ILE A 52 4.63 -5.17 18.74
C ILE A 52 5.92 -5.99 18.63
N ASP A 53 6.10 -6.92 19.56
CA ASP A 53 7.25 -7.84 19.55
C ASP A 53 6.98 -8.87 18.43
N TRP A 54 7.33 -8.48 17.20
CA TRP A 54 7.10 -9.31 16.02
C TRP A 54 8.04 -10.51 16.06
N LYS A 55 7.57 -11.61 16.58
CA LYS A 55 8.22 -12.92 16.45
C LYS A 55 8.03 -13.48 15.03
N ILE A 56 8.32 -12.68 14.02
CA ILE A 56 8.29 -13.15 12.64
C ILE A 56 9.69 -13.66 12.30
N GLY A 57 9.94 -14.90 12.67
CA GLY A 57 11.02 -15.69 12.12
C GLY A 57 10.63 -16.39 10.82
N ALA A 58 9.56 -15.97 10.16
CA ALA A 58 9.09 -16.58 8.93
C ALA A 58 8.91 -15.52 7.85
N VAL A 59 9.87 -15.40 6.99
CA VAL A 59 9.65 -14.97 5.62
C VAL A 59 8.56 -15.87 5.04
N LEU A 60 7.58 -15.27 4.35
CA LEU A 60 6.54 -16.05 3.69
C LEU A 60 7.20 -16.96 2.64
N PRO A 61 7.23 -18.26 2.84
CA PRO A 61 7.82 -19.15 1.86
C PRO A 61 7.02 -19.08 0.56
N ALA A 62 7.65 -19.33 -0.58
CA ALA A 62 6.99 -19.38 -1.89
C ALA A 62 5.69 -20.22 -1.87
N ALA A 63 5.65 -21.25 -1.03
CA ALA A 63 4.47 -22.05 -0.77
C ALA A 63 3.27 -21.23 -0.23
N PHE A 64 3.50 -20.10 0.42
CA PHE A 64 2.41 -19.23 0.88
C PHE A 64 1.76 -18.50 -0.28
N LEU A 65 2.54 -18.08 -1.25
CA LEU A 65 2.07 -17.32 -2.43
C LEU A 65 1.23 -18.19 -3.37
N THR A 66 1.49 -19.50 -3.39
CA THR A 66 0.80 -20.46 -4.26
C THR A 66 -0.35 -21.20 -3.56
N ARG A 67 -0.50 -20.99 -2.24
CA ARG A 67 -1.54 -21.66 -1.45
C ARG A 67 -2.90 -21.03 -1.70
N GLN A 68 -3.89 -21.87 -2.03
CA GLN A 68 -5.28 -21.44 -2.07
C GLN A 68 -5.73 -20.97 -0.68
N PRO A 69 -6.15 -19.73 -0.49
CA PRO A 69 -6.66 -19.26 0.79
C PRO A 69 -8.03 -19.87 1.07
N THR A 70 -8.37 -20.00 2.35
CA THR A 70 -9.70 -20.44 2.77
C THR A 70 -10.74 -19.34 2.61
N TRP A 71 -10.31 -18.09 2.55
CA TRP A 71 -11.11 -16.91 2.27
C TRP A 71 -10.23 -15.80 1.68
N TYR A 72 -10.82 -14.94 0.87
CA TYR A 72 -10.13 -13.81 0.25
C TYR A 72 -10.27 -12.58 1.14
N SER A 73 -9.17 -12.10 1.69
CA SER A 73 -9.15 -10.93 2.55
C SER A 73 -9.29 -9.65 1.75
N GLY A 74 -10.18 -8.76 2.17
CA GLY A 74 -10.22 -7.39 1.62
C GLY A 74 -9.06 -6.51 2.08
N GLY A 75 -8.36 -6.91 3.16
CA GLY A 75 -7.28 -6.14 3.75
C GLY A 75 -5.87 -6.65 3.43
N GLY A 76 -5.72 -7.70 2.60
CA GLY A 76 -4.39 -8.21 2.27
C GLY A 76 -4.41 -9.52 1.50
N GLY A 77 -3.21 -9.96 1.10
CA GLY A 77 -3.02 -11.22 0.37
C GLY A 77 -3.00 -11.08 -1.15
N LEU A 78 -3.22 -9.87 -1.67
CA LEU A 78 -3.09 -9.61 -3.11
C LEU A 78 -1.61 -9.45 -3.47
N ILE A 79 -1.20 -10.12 -4.54
CA ILE A 79 0.10 -9.98 -5.18
C ILE A 79 -0.12 -9.18 -6.46
N SER A 80 0.68 -8.17 -6.70
CA SER A 80 0.53 -7.31 -7.88
C SER A 80 1.88 -6.80 -8.37
N SER A 81 1.89 -6.21 -9.55
CA SER A 81 3.00 -5.43 -10.09
C SER A 81 2.71 -3.92 -9.97
N ALA A 82 3.76 -3.10 -9.99
CA ALA A 82 3.60 -1.64 -9.97
C ALA A 82 2.80 -1.15 -11.19
N ASN A 83 3.01 -1.76 -12.36
CA ASN A 83 2.29 -1.42 -13.57
C ASN A 83 0.79 -1.71 -13.45
N ASP A 84 0.42 -2.89 -12.94
CA ASP A 84 -0.98 -3.27 -12.76
C ASP A 84 -1.66 -2.36 -11.75
N TYR A 85 -0.97 -2.09 -10.63
CA TYR A 85 -1.53 -1.22 -9.61
C TYR A 85 -1.70 0.23 -10.11
N ALA A 86 -0.74 0.73 -10.89
CA ALA A 86 -0.86 2.05 -11.53
C ALA A 86 -2.05 2.09 -12.51
N ARG A 87 -2.33 1.02 -13.24
CA ARG A 87 -3.54 0.93 -14.10
C ARG A 87 -4.83 0.97 -13.29
N TYR A 88 -4.87 0.29 -12.15
CA TYR A 88 -6.01 0.37 -11.24
C TYR A 88 -6.23 1.81 -10.73
N LEU A 89 -5.16 2.47 -10.28
CA LEU A 89 -5.25 3.87 -9.83
C LEU A 89 -5.64 4.82 -10.98
N SER A 90 -5.12 4.59 -12.19
CA SER A 90 -5.51 5.36 -13.38
C SER A 90 -7.00 5.20 -13.70
N MET A 91 -7.56 4.02 -13.49
CA MET A 91 -9.00 3.78 -13.65
C MET A 91 -9.80 4.57 -12.58
N ILE A 92 -9.34 4.60 -11.34
CA ILE A 92 -9.97 5.42 -10.27
C ILE A 92 -9.88 6.90 -10.63
N ALA A 93 -8.69 7.42 -11.00
CA ALA A 93 -8.46 8.79 -11.44
C ALA A 93 -9.35 9.17 -12.65
N GLY A 94 -9.50 8.24 -13.59
CA GLY A 94 -10.38 8.35 -14.75
C GLY A 94 -11.87 8.12 -14.45
N ARG A 95 -12.27 8.19 -13.17
CA ARG A 95 -13.66 8.01 -12.71
C ARG A 95 -14.29 6.71 -13.22
N GLY A 96 -13.54 5.63 -13.04
CA GLY A 96 -13.97 4.27 -13.41
C GLY A 96 -13.64 3.88 -14.84
N THR A 97 -12.86 4.68 -15.57
CA THR A 97 -12.46 4.42 -16.97
C THR A 97 -10.95 4.59 -17.14
N VAL A 98 -10.30 3.69 -17.85
CA VAL A 98 -8.92 3.81 -18.30
C VAL A 98 -8.79 3.28 -19.72
N ASP A 99 -8.03 3.97 -20.58
CA ASP A 99 -7.82 3.62 -22.01
C ASP A 99 -9.12 3.30 -22.75
N GLY A 100 -10.21 4.04 -22.46
CA GLY A 100 -11.53 3.82 -23.07
C GLY A 100 -12.31 2.64 -22.48
N THR A 101 -11.74 1.86 -21.59
CA THR A 101 -12.42 0.74 -20.90
C THR A 101 -13.06 1.21 -19.60
N ARG A 102 -14.38 1.11 -19.51
CA ARG A 102 -15.13 1.41 -18.29
C ARG A 102 -15.29 0.15 -17.42
N VAL A 103 -14.83 0.23 -16.18
CA VAL A 103 -14.94 -0.84 -15.18
C VAL A 103 -15.92 -0.48 -14.07
N LEU A 104 -15.91 0.78 -13.64
CA LEU A 104 -16.80 1.31 -12.61
C LEU A 104 -17.66 2.44 -13.16
N THR A 105 -18.81 2.67 -12.55
CA THR A 105 -19.56 3.92 -12.77
C THR A 105 -18.80 5.08 -12.11
N ASP A 106 -19.05 6.31 -12.59
CA ASP A 106 -18.49 7.51 -11.97
C ASP A 106 -18.79 7.55 -10.45
N SER A 107 -20.04 7.24 -10.08
CA SER A 107 -20.44 7.19 -8.67
C SER A 107 -19.67 6.16 -7.87
N SER A 108 -19.46 4.96 -8.41
CA SER A 108 -18.71 3.91 -7.71
C SER A 108 -17.21 4.23 -7.58
N ALA A 109 -16.64 4.89 -8.59
CA ALA A 109 -15.25 5.36 -8.52
C ALA A 109 -15.10 6.48 -7.49
N ASN A 110 -16.00 7.45 -7.48
CA ASN A 110 -15.97 8.54 -6.50
C ASN A 110 -16.14 8.03 -5.06
N MET A 111 -16.99 7.04 -4.83
CA MET A 111 -17.12 6.42 -3.49
C MET A 111 -15.80 5.83 -2.95
N GLN A 112 -14.84 5.51 -3.82
CA GLN A 112 -13.53 5.03 -3.37
C GLN A 112 -12.70 6.16 -2.77
N ILE A 113 -12.85 7.38 -3.28
CA ILE A 113 -12.00 8.53 -3.02
C ILE A 113 -12.70 9.68 -2.29
N ASP A 114 -14.03 9.65 -2.19
CA ASP A 114 -14.78 10.60 -1.38
C ASP A 114 -14.73 10.17 0.09
N SER A 115 -14.63 11.15 0.99
CA SER A 115 -14.69 10.86 2.42
C SER A 115 -16.05 10.27 2.79
N LEU A 116 -16.03 9.06 3.29
CA LEU A 116 -17.21 8.36 3.79
C LEU A 116 -17.30 8.37 5.32
N VAL A 117 -16.23 8.73 5.98
CA VAL A 117 -16.13 8.76 7.44
C VAL A 117 -15.66 10.14 7.86
N ASP A 118 -16.49 10.85 8.61
CA ASP A 118 -16.07 12.04 9.31
C ASP A 118 -15.17 11.61 10.47
N LEU A 119 -13.87 11.76 10.30
CA LEU A 119 -12.92 11.43 11.33
C LEU A 119 -12.78 12.58 12.30
N ASP A 120 -12.81 12.25 13.57
CA ASP A 120 -12.26 13.10 14.62
C ASP A 120 -10.73 13.03 14.51
N PHE A 121 -10.14 14.04 13.90
CA PHE A 121 -8.70 14.10 13.71
C PHE A 121 -7.93 14.08 15.04
N GLU A 122 -8.49 14.65 16.08
CA GLU A 122 -7.88 14.63 17.41
C GLU A 122 -7.81 13.20 17.96
N MET A 123 -8.90 12.45 17.83
CA MET A 123 -8.94 11.03 18.22
C MET A 123 -7.95 10.20 17.39
N MET A 124 -7.83 10.46 16.08
CA MET A 124 -6.90 9.73 15.21
C MET A 124 -5.45 10.03 15.60
N ARG A 125 -5.13 11.29 15.86
CA ARG A 125 -3.81 11.71 16.33
C ARG A 125 -3.45 11.08 17.68
N GLU A 126 -4.38 11.07 18.63
CA GLU A 126 -4.19 10.43 19.95
C GLU A 126 -3.95 8.92 19.81
N ALA A 127 -4.67 8.26 18.92
CA ALA A 127 -4.58 6.81 18.72
C ALA A 127 -3.35 6.37 17.92
N PHE A 128 -2.95 7.14 16.90
CA PHE A 128 -1.98 6.72 15.89
C PHE A 128 -0.80 7.69 15.70
N GLY A 129 -0.84 8.87 16.34
CA GLY A 129 0.20 9.89 16.27
C GLY A 129 -0.03 10.93 15.18
N ASP A 130 0.85 11.93 15.14
CA ASP A 130 0.73 13.13 14.28
C ASP A 130 0.74 12.81 12.77
N ALA A 131 1.27 11.65 12.38
CA ALA A 131 1.23 11.20 10.98
C ALA A 131 -0.19 11.02 10.42
N TYR A 132 -1.18 10.89 11.31
CA TYR A 132 -2.60 10.74 10.95
C TYR A 132 -3.41 12.03 11.03
N ASP A 133 -2.75 13.17 11.27
CA ASP A 133 -3.41 14.47 11.18
C ASP A 133 -3.96 14.70 9.77
N PHE A 134 -5.20 15.19 9.72
CA PHE A 134 -5.89 15.49 8.46
C PHE A 134 -6.12 14.30 7.53
N ILE A 135 -6.14 13.06 8.05
CA ILE A 135 -6.49 11.86 7.29
C ILE A 135 -7.93 11.47 7.56
N THR A 136 -8.67 11.21 6.48
CA THR A 136 -10.01 10.60 6.50
C THR A 136 -10.02 9.37 5.60
N PHE A 137 -11.14 8.66 5.49
CA PHE A 137 -11.21 7.45 4.68
C PHE A 137 -12.38 7.48 3.70
N GLY A 138 -12.10 7.04 2.47
CA GLY A 138 -13.08 6.71 1.46
C GLY A 138 -13.47 5.23 1.48
N GLY A 139 -14.08 4.76 0.40
CA GLY A 139 -14.49 3.37 0.26
C GLY A 139 -13.34 2.37 0.09
N GLY A 140 -12.12 2.84 -0.12
CA GLY A 140 -10.96 1.96 -0.34
C GLY A 140 -9.61 2.56 0.00
N PHE A 141 -9.55 3.85 0.35
CA PHE A 141 -8.31 4.60 0.49
C PHE A 141 -8.31 5.52 1.69
N GLY A 142 -7.12 5.80 2.22
CA GLY A 142 -6.85 6.97 3.05
C GLY A 142 -6.87 8.22 2.19
N ILE A 143 -7.39 9.31 2.75
CA ILE A 143 -7.52 10.60 2.08
C ILE A 143 -6.83 11.63 2.95
N LYS A 144 -5.72 12.16 2.50
CA LYS A 144 -5.03 13.28 3.15
C LYS A 144 -5.74 14.58 2.77
N ARG A 145 -5.97 15.42 3.76
CA ARG A 145 -6.57 16.75 3.59
C ARG A 145 -5.51 17.83 3.72
N GLU A 146 -5.69 18.90 2.98
CA GLU A 146 -4.87 20.09 3.13
C GLU A 146 -4.98 20.66 4.55
N PRO A 147 -3.86 20.86 5.28
CA PRO A 147 -3.91 21.38 6.65
C PRO A 147 -4.58 22.75 6.77
N ASP A 148 -4.32 23.62 5.81
CA ASP A 148 -4.86 24.99 5.78
C ASP A 148 -6.32 25.06 5.29
N ASN A 149 -6.78 24.02 4.59
CA ASN A 149 -8.15 23.92 4.09
C ASN A 149 -8.61 22.44 4.05
N PRO A 150 -9.05 21.87 5.17
CA PRO A 150 -9.45 20.46 5.24
C PRO A 150 -10.64 20.04 4.35
N ALA A 151 -11.28 20.99 3.66
CA ALA A 151 -12.27 20.66 2.64
C ALA A 151 -11.64 20.20 1.32
N VAL A 152 -10.35 20.46 1.13
CA VAL A 152 -9.59 20.07 -0.06
C VAL A 152 -8.83 18.78 0.19
N THR A 153 -8.90 17.87 -0.76
CA THR A 153 -8.05 16.66 -0.77
C THR A 153 -6.68 17.04 -1.30
N ASP A 154 -5.66 16.77 -0.51
CA ASP A 154 -4.26 16.86 -0.90
C ASP A 154 -3.91 15.65 -1.78
N TYR A 155 -3.94 14.48 -1.21
CA TYR A 155 -3.78 13.24 -1.97
C TYR A 155 -4.53 12.06 -1.36
N ILE A 156 -4.68 11.01 -2.14
CA ILE A 156 -5.29 9.74 -1.78
C ILE A 156 -4.21 8.69 -1.75
N PHE A 157 -4.19 7.85 -0.73
CA PHE A 157 -3.08 6.93 -0.50
C PHE A 157 -3.49 5.67 0.25
N TRP A 158 -2.61 4.71 0.26
CA TRP A 158 -2.57 3.65 1.25
C TRP A 158 -1.19 2.99 1.28
N GLY A 159 -0.93 2.28 2.38
CA GLY A 159 0.30 1.52 2.58
C GLY A 159 0.03 0.05 2.85
N GLY A 160 1.04 -0.78 2.66
CA GLY A 160 0.99 -2.21 2.92
C GLY A 160 2.04 -2.68 3.91
N LEU A 161 1.77 -3.84 4.50
CA LEU A 161 2.62 -4.47 5.53
C LEU A 161 4.08 -4.68 5.06
N PHE A 162 4.28 -4.91 3.76
CA PHE A 162 5.60 -5.11 3.16
C PHE A 162 6.30 -3.82 2.72
N ASN A 163 5.92 -2.71 3.34
CA ASN A 163 6.43 -1.38 3.01
C ASN A 163 6.14 -0.99 1.55
N THR A 164 4.97 -1.36 1.08
CA THR A 164 4.41 -0.91 -0.19
C THR A 164 3.62 0.36 0.05
N PHE A 165 3.66 1.27 -0.90
CA PHE A 165 2.95 2.55 -0.81
C PHE A 165 2.48 3.00 -2.18
N PHE A 166 1.36 3.72 -2.23
CA PHE A 166 0.89 4.41 -3.42
C PHE A 166 0.17 5.68 -3.03
N TRP A 167 0.16 6.62 -3.96
CA TRP A 167 -0.65 7.83 -3.86
C TRP A 167 -1.25 8.21 -5.21
N PHE A 168 -2.30 9.00 -5.15
CA PHE A 168 -2.94 9.66 -6.27
C PHE A 168 -3.28 11.08 -5.85
N ASP A 169 -2.72 12.07 -6.53
CA ASP A 169 -3.03 13.48 -6.35
C ASP A 169 -4.12 13.88 -7.36
N PRO A 170 -5.34 14.23 -6.90
CA PRO A 170 -6.43 14.60 -7.80
C PRO A 170 -6.24 16.00 -8.41
N THR A 171 -5.30 16.80 -7.93
CA THR A 171 -5.07 18.17 -8.40
C THR A 171 -4.36 18.18 -9.74
N ASP A 172 -3.35 17.35 -9.90
CA ASP A 172 -2.56 17.23 -11.12
C ASP A 172 -2.69 15.85 -11.81
N ASN A 173 -3.48 14.94 -11.24
CA ASN A 173 -3.67 13.56 -11.67
C ASN A 173 -2.38 12.73 -11.65
N SER A 174 -1.41 13.08 -10.83
CA SER A 174 -0.21 12.27 -10.67
C SER A 174 -0.49 11.03 -9.83
N ILE A 175 0.18 9.96 -10.19
CA ILE A 175 0.07 8.67 -9.52
C ILE A 175 1.47 8.16 -9.21
N GLY A 176 1.70 7.78 -7.96
CA GLY A 176 2.90 7.07 -7.56
C GLY A 176 2.58 5.69 -7.03
N VAL A 177 3.41 4.71 -7.41
CA VAL A 177 3.34 3.35 -6.88
C VAL A 177 4.74 2.90 -6.50
N PHE A 178 4.92 2.62 -5.24
CA PHE A 178 6.17 2.13 -4.69
C PHE A 178 5.96 0.76 -4.07
N LEU A 179 6.64 -0.24 -4.58
CA LEU A 179 6.52 -1.61 -4.09
C LEU A 179 7.86 -2.10 -3.57
N THR A 180 7.85 -2.56 -2.34
CA THR A 180 8.95 -3.32 -1.76
C THR A 180 8.46 -4.66 -1.24
N SER A 181 9.38 -5.51 -0.83
CA SER A 181 9.09 -6.77 -0.14
C SER A 181 9.85 -6.82 1.19
N HIS A 182 9.81 -5.71 1.93
CA HIS A 182 10.49 -5.56 3.22
C HIS A 182 9.49 -5.62 4.39
N LEU A 183 9.79 -6.47 5.38
CA LEU A 183 8.95 -6.64 6.56
C LEU A 183 9.80 -6.61 7.85
N PRO A 184 9.40 -5.89 8.91
CA PRO A 184 8.31 -4.91 8.94
C PRO A 184 8.67 -3.62 8.20
N ALA A 185 7.69 -2.76 7.94
CA ALA A 185 7.91 -1.42 7.42
C ALA A 185 8.61 -0.56 8.49
N THR A 186 9.94 -0.60 8.52
CA THR A 186 10.78 0.10 9.53
C THR A 186 11.36 1.40 9.00
N PHE A 187 11.20 1.65 7.71
CA PHE A 187 11.69 2.84 7.02
C PHE A 187 10.50 3.64 6.54
N ASN A 188 10.50 4.94 6.79
CA ASN A 188 9.49 5.86 6.27
C ASN A 188 9.86 6.31 4.85
N LEU A 189 9.94 5.34 3.94
CA LEU A 189 10.31 5.59 2.55
C LEU A 189 9.25 6.35 1.76
N SER A 190 8.00 6.37 2.22
CA SER A 190 6.91 7.11 1.57
C SER A 190 7.21 8.59 1.53
N ASP A 191 7.53 9.18 2.68
CA ASP A 191 7.78 10.62 2.80
C ASP A 191 9.02 11.03 2.00
N ASP A 192 10.10 10.23 2.07
CA ASP A 192 11.32 10.47 1.30
C ASP A 192 11.04 10.47 -0.21
N ILE A 193 10.18 9.55 -0.69
CA ILE A 193 9.84 9.44 -2.12
C ILE A 193 8.91 10.57 -2.54
N GLU A 194 7.93 10.95 -1.72
CA GLU A 194 7.06 12.08 -1.97
C GLU A 194 7.88 13.37 -2.09
N GLU A 195 8.80 13.63 -1.16
CA GLU A 195 9.70 14.79 -1.20
C GLU A 195 10.56 14.80 -2.49
N MET A 196 11.10 13.65 -2.88
CA MET A 196 11.88 13.53 -4.12
C MET A 196 11.05 13.81 -5.37
N VAL A 197 9.79 13.39 -5.39
CA VAL A 197 8.88 13.62 -6.51
C VAL A 197 8.49 15.09 -6.57
N ASP A 198 8.18 15.71 -5.45
CA ASP A 198 7.83 17.12 -5.37
C ASP A 198 9.00 18.03 -5.77
N ASP A 199 10.22 17.66 -5.39
CA ASP A 199 11.41 18.40 -5.80
C ASP A 199 11.70 18.27 -7.30
N ALA A 200 11.40 17.12 -7.88
CA ALA A 200 11.57 16.91 -9.31
C ALA A 200 10.54 17.66 -10.18
N ARG A 201 9.44 18.12 -9.59
CA ARG A 201 8.38 18.89 -10.26
C ARG A 201 8.62 20.39 -10.25
N LYS A 202 9.52 20.89 -9.42
CA LYS A 202 9.93 22.31 -9.33
C LYS A 202 10.92 22.68 -10.41
#